data_530fe87f410ea260bca7312b9ae3f963
#
_entry.id   530fe87f410ea260bca7312b9ae3f963
#
_cell.length_a   1.000
_cell.length_b   1.000
_cell.length_c   1.000
_cell.angle_alpha   90.00
_cell.angle_beta   90.00
_cell.angle_gamma   90.00
#
_symmetry.space_group_name_H-M   'P 1'
#
loop_
_entity.id
_entity.type
_entity.pdbx_description
1 polymer ?
#
loop_
_entity_poly.entity_id
_entity_poly.type
_entity_poly.pdbx_seq_one_letter_code
_entity_poly.pdbx_strand_id
1 'polypeptide(L)'
;MRVLIIVCIFGAATLGGCAESKDTTSSFDMSEYRKIMERQKHEQAAVESTESSAPKLSPEEEERAGDTEAQRRNFPMAGLHYTKAVNAEPTRNSARLKLGQLMLQQGLFDAAVTQFKDVLTRDPNSAVAHQGIAQAYLQQGKLQEAEAALTKAIALDPSSWVSQNLLGLVYDQQQRHSDAIAAYKAALAIRPREPNVLNNLGLAYALSGDHETAIQFFEQALAAGSNSPKLHNNLGVAYAHRERYVDALESFKKAMDEPRAYNNLGVALLRMGNARVALVCFEKAIELNPQYYEKASENLRQAQKTLSQSNGKTISQSTEAVSCP
;
A
#
# COMPACT_ATOMS: atom_id res chain seq x y z
N MET A 1 0.46 -1.77 14.08
CA MET A 1 0.20 -0.40 13.59
C MET A 1 0.50 -0.36 12.09
N ARG A 2 -0.36 0.18 11.31
CA ARG A 2 -0.65 -0.08 9.90
C ARG A 2 0.47 0.38 8.98
N VAL A 3 1.07 -0.52 8.20
CA VAL A 3 1.76 -0.14 6.96
C VAL A 3 0.68 0.20 5.96
N LEU A 4 0.39 1.48 5.81
CA LEU A 4 -0.46 2.00 4.76
C LEU A 4 0.39 2.03 3.48
N ILE A 5 0.33 0.98 2.68
CA ILE A 5 0.75 1.09 1.29
C ILE A 5 -0.39 1.84 0.60
N ILE A 6 -0.29 3.17 0.60
CA ILE A 6 -1.13 4.03 -0.23
C ILE A 6 -0.54 3.94 -1.64
N VAL A 7 -1.07 3.04 -2.45
CA VAL A 7 -0.94 3.18 -3.89
C VAL A 7 -1.90 4.30 -4.29
N CYS A 8 -1.42 5.54 -4.23
CA CYS A 8 -2.08 6.64 -4.92
C CYS A 8 -1.87 6.42 -6.41
N ILE A 9 -2.92 6.04 -7.12
CA ILE A 9 -2.94 6.04 -8.58
C ILE A 9 -2.89 7.51 -9.01
N PHE A 10 -1.72 7.96 -9.43
CA PHE A 10 -1.60 9.21 -10.19
C PHE A 10 -2.04 8.95 -11.63
N GLY A 11 -3.34 9.01 -11.88
CA GLY A 11 -3.85 9.33 -13.20
C GLY A 11 -3.81 10.85 -13.33
N ALA A 12 -2.99 11.38 -14.22
CA ALA A 12 -2.98 12.79 -14.56
C ALA A 12 -4.31 13.17 -15.21
N ALA A 13 -5.27 13.58 -14.40
CA ALA A 13 -6.38 14.44 -14.80
C ALA A 13 -6.79 15.21 -13.53
N THR A 14 -6.48 16.47 -13.51
CA THR A 14 -6.87 17.47 -12.52
C THR A 14 -8.38 17.50 -12.31
N LEU A 15 -8.89 16.70 -11.37
CA LEU A 15 -10.17 16.95 -10.72
C LEU A 15 -9.95 16.64 -9.23
N GLY A 16 -9.90 17.71 -8.45
CA GLY A 16 -9.70 17.67 -7.02
C GLY A 16 -10.74 16.82 -6.33
N GLY A 17 -10.28 15.88 -5.53
CA GLY A 17 -11.18 15.02 -4.76
C GLY A 17 -10.52 13.88 -4.03
N CYS A 18 -9.18 13.83 -3.91
CA CYS A 18 -8.55 13.12 -2.81
C CYS A 18 -8.60 14.05 -1.59
N ALA A 19 -9.12 13.58 -0.47
CA ALA A 19 -8.91 14.29 0.78
C ALA A 19 -7.40 14.37 0.98
N GLU A 20 -6.84 15.55 0.87
CA GLU A 20 -5.72 15.91 1.68
C GLU A 20 -6.18 15.73 3.15
N SER A 21 -5.93 14.53 3.71
CA SER A 21 -5.48 14.56 5.08
C SER A 21 -4.33 15.56 5.01
N LYS A 22 -4.41 16.67 5.74
CA LYS A 22 -3.22 17.47 6.01
C LYS A 22 -2.15 16.48 6.28
N ASP A 23 -1.24 16.34 5.32
CA ASP A 23 -0.04 15.56 5.48
C ASP A 23 0.63 16.06 6.74
N THR A 24 0.40 15.34 7.81
CA THR A 24 1.49 15.04 8.68
C THR A 24 2.30 13.93 7.98
N THR A 25 2.75 14.17 6.76
CA THR A 25 4.09 13.79 6.39
C THR A 25 4.96 14.66 7.28
N SER A 26 5.09 14.24 8.57
CA SER A 26 6.30 14.57 9.27
C SER A 26 7.38 14.05 8.33
N SER A 27 7.92 14.95 7.52
CA SER A 27 9.22 14.74 6.90
C SER A 27 10.05 14.26 8.06
N PHE A 28 10.39 12.96 8.05
CA PHE A 28 11.20 12.38 9.11
C PHE A 28 12.46 13.21 9.09
N ASP A 29 12.56 14.12 10.07
CA ASP A 29 13.67 15.05 10.15
C ASP A 29 14.88 14.21 10.54
N MET A 30 15.75 13.98 9.56
CA MET A 30 17.03 13.31 9.79
C MET A 30 17.83 13.97 10.93
N SER A 31 17.50 15.23 11.27
CA SER A 31 18.06 15.91 12.45
C SER A 31 17.50 15.34 13.75
N GLU A 32 16.24 14.99 13.79
CA GLU A 32 15.60 14.33 14.94
C GLU A 32 16.10 12.88 15.10
N TYR A 33 16.24 12.14 13.99
CA TYR A 33 16.85 10.81 14.02
C TYR A 33 18.31 10.88 14.50
N ARG A 34 19.08 11.85 14.03
CA ARG A 34 20.45 12.07 14.49
C ARG A 34 20.51 12.43 15.99
N LYS A 35 19.57 13.24 16.49
CA LYS A 35 19.43 13.55 17.92
C LYS A 35 19.02 12.33 18.74
N ILE A 36 18.12 11.49 18.21
CA ILE A 36 17.74 10.22 18.87
C ILE A 36 18.95 9.28 18.92
N MET A 37 19.69 9.15 17.82
CA MET A 37 20.91 8.33 17.77
C MET A 37 22.02 8.90 18.67
N GLU A 38 22.19 10.22 18.77
CA GLU A 38 23.12 10.86 19.71
C GLU A 38 22.68 10.69 21.15
N ARG A 39 21.40 10.82 21.47
CA ARG A 39 20.87 10.50 22.82
C ARG A 39 21.08 9.03 23.17
N GLN A 40 20.78 8.12 22.25
CA GLN A 40 21.02 6.68 22.43
C GLN A 40 22.51 6.38 22.63
N LYS A 41 23.40 7.09 21.91
CA LYS A 41 24.85 6.97 22.08
C LYS A 41 25.31 7.47 23.45
N HIS A 42 24.71 8.54 23.96
CA HIS A 42 24.98 9.06 25.31
C HIS A 42 24.38 8.15 26.40
N GLU A 43 23.17 7.65 26.21
CA GLU A 43 22.54 6.68 27.11
C GLU A 43 23.31 5.35 27.10
N GLN A 44 23.80 4.90 25.93
CA GLN A 44 24.69 3.73 25.81
C GLN A 44 26.01 3.93 26.52
N ALA A 45 26.65 5.08 26.42
CA ALA A 45 27.88 5.37 27.15
C ALA A 45 27.66 5.40 28.66
N ALA A 46 26.48 5.83 29.12
CA ALA A 46 26.12 5.79 30.55
C ALA A 46 25.80 4.35 31.03
N VAL A 47 25.18 3.52 30.16
CA VAL A 47 24.87 2.11 30.44
C VAL A 47 26.14 1.26 30.35
N GLU A 48 27.04 1.51 29.40
CA GLU A 48 28.34 0.84 29.28
C GLU A 48 29.23 1.05 30.51
N SER A 49 29.10 2.18 31.22
CA SER A 49 29.81 2.42 32.49
C SER A 49 29.26 1.59 33.64
N THR A 50 28.04 1.08 33.57
CA THR A 50 27.40 0.23 34.58
C THR A 50 27.31 -1.23 34.20
N GLU A 51 27.44 -1.58 32.90
CA GLU A 51 27.36 -2.98 32.36
C GLU A 51 28.70 -3.74 32.36
N SER A 52 29.71 -3.23 33.04
CA SER A 52 31.06 -3.88 33.10
C SER A 52 31.07 -5.31 33.68
N SER A 53 29.92 -5.88 34.06
CA SER A 53 29.84 -7.22 34.68
C SER A 53 28.89 -8.23 34.03
N ALA A 54 28.07 -7.81 33.03
CA ALA A 54 27.19 -8.75 32.32
C ALA A 54 27.97 -9.47 31.21
N PRO A 55 27.78 -10.80 31.01
CA PRO A 55 28.43 -11.50 29.90
C PRO A 55 27.92 -10.88 28.57
N LYS A 56 28.89 -10.51 27.72
CA LYS A 56 28.55 -9.98 26.36
C LYS A 56 27.88 -11.12 25.58
N LEU A 57 26.71 -10.84 25.05
CA LEU A 57 26.00 -11.77 24.17
C LEU A 57 26.85 -12.07 22.91
N SER A 58 26.81 -13.31 22.45
CA SER A 58 27.37 -13.68 21.16
C SER A 58 26.60 -13.01 20.02
N PRO A 59 27.17 -12.89 18.82
CA PRO A 59 26.45 -12.32 17.66
C PRO A 59 25.13 -13.02 17.35
N GLU A 60 25.07 -14.32 17.60
CA GLU A 60 23.84 -15.10 17.42
C GLU A 60 22.79 -14.81 18.49
N GLU A 61 23.20 -14.65 19.73
CA GLU A 61 22.31 -14.28 20.83
C GLU A 61 21.80 -12.85 20.66
N GLU A 62 22.64 -11.92 20.19
CA GLU A 62 22.22 -10.55 19.82
C GLU A 62 21.19 -10.58 18.68
N GLU A 63 21.40 -11.38 17.65
CA GLU A 63 20.42 -11.53 16.57
C GLU A 63 19.08 -12.07 17.08
N ARG A 64 19.09 -13.10 17.95
CA ARG A 64 17.87 -13.66 18.57
C ARG A 64 17.17 -12.65 19.50
N ALA A 65 17.93 -11.87 20.24
CA ALA A 65 17.39 -10.78 21.06
C ALA A 65 16.69 -9.74 20.16
N GLY A 66 17.32 -9.38 19.05
CA GLY A 66 16.72 -8.53 18.04
C GLY A 66 15.40 -9.09 17.47
N ASP A 67 15.33 -10.37 17.17
CA ASP A 67 14.11 -11.06 16.73
C ASP A 67 13.01 -10.95 17.79
N THR A 68 13.35 -11.15 19.05
CA THR A 68 12.41 -11.06 20.18
C THR A 68 11.85 -9.65 20.32
N GLU A 69 12.69 -8.64 20.25
CA GLU A 69 12.27 -7.24 20.36
C GLU A 69 11.45 -6.82 19.12
N ALA A 70 11.78 -7.30 17.92
CA ALA A 70 10.99 -7.07 16.71
C ALA A 70 9.57 -7.66 16.83
N GLN A 71 9.43 -8.86 17.40
CA GLN A 71 8.12 -9.49 17.69
C GLN A 71 7.31 -8.65 18.70
N ARG A 72 7.95 -8.05 19.69
CA ARG A 72 7.35 -7.12 20.64
C ARG A 72 7.05 -5.75 20.04
N ARG A 73 7.41 -5.52 18.79
CA ARG A 73 7.34 -4.24 18.09
C ARG A 73 8.22 -3.14 18.71
N ASN A 74 9.20 -3.53 19.49
CA ASN A 74 10.22 -2.63 20.02
C ASN A 74 11.35 -2.47 18.99
N PHE A 75 11.02 -1.79 17.88
CA PHE A 75 11.92 -1.65 16.74
C PHE A 75 13.24 -0.94 17.06
N PRO A 76 13.32 0.06 17.97
CA PRO A 76 14.59 0.64 18.36
C PRO A 76 15.54 -0.40 19.00
N MET A 77 15.03 -1.21 19.93
CA MET A 77 15.85 -2.25 20.58
C MET A 77 16.21 -3.38 19.62
N ALA A 78 15.28 -3.79 18.74
CA ALA A 78 15.58 -4.76 17.70
C ALA A 78 16.73 -4.27 16.79
N GLY A 79 16.69 -3.01 16.36
CA GLY A 79 17.76 -2.39 15.56
C GLY A 79 19.10 -2.34 16.29
N LEU A 80 19.08 -2.03 17.59
CA LEU A 80 20.28 -2.05 18.43
C LEU A 80 20.92 -3.43 18.46
N HIS A 81 20.13 -4.48 18.75
CA HIS A 81 20.59 -5.86 18.81
C HIS A 81 21.12 -6.34 17.47
N TYR A 82 20.40 -6.12 16.35
CA TYR A 82 20.92 -6.47 15.02
C TYR A 82 22.22 -5.72 14.68
N THR A 83 22.34 -4.44 15.07
CA THR A 83 23.55 -3.66 14.86
C THR A 83 24.72 -4.24 15.67
N LYS A 84 24.50 -4.62 16.95
CA LYS A 84 25.51 -5.28 17.77
C LYS A 84 25.96 -6.61 17.14
N ALA A 85 25.01 -7.42 16.65
CA ALA A 85 25.32 -8.67 15.97
C ALA A 85 26.18 -8.45 14.71
N VAL A 86 25.82 -7.47 13.87
CA VAL A 86 26.58 -7.11 12.64
C VAL A 86 27.97 -6.55 12.97
N ASN A 87 28.11 -5.75 14.03
CA ASN A 87 29.40 -5.17 14.43
C ASN A 87 30.33 -6.25 15.02
N ALA A 88 29.79 -7.19 15.80
CA ALA A 88 30.55 -8.28 16.38
C ALA A 88 30.97 -9.33 15.34
N GLU A 89 30.10 -9.60 14.36
CA GLU A 89 30.36 -10.51 13.24
C GLU A 89 29.93 -9.86 11.91
N PRO A 90 30.80 -9.07 11.25
CA PRO A 90 30.46 -8.37 10.02
C PRO A 90 30.06 -9.28 8.85
N THR A 91 30.42 -10.54 8.89
CA THR A 91 30.07 -11.55 7.88
C THR A 91 28.68 -12.16 8.06
N ARG A 92 27.99 -11.84 9.16
CA ARG A 92 26.67 -12.36 9.50
C ARG A 92 25.58 -11.74 8.64
N ASN A 93 25.37 -12.32 7.45
CA ASN A 93 24.38 -11.84 6.48
C ASN A 93 22.94 -11.87 7.03
N SER A 94 22.59 -12.86 7.88
CA SER A 94 21.24 -12.96 8.47
C SER A 94 20.86 -11.74 9.31
N ALA A 95 21.71 -11.30 10.22
CA ALA A 95 21.47 -10.12 11.05
C ALA A 95 21.40 -8.85 10.18
N ARG A 96 22.24 -8.76 9.15
CA ARG A 96 22.27 -7.62 8.23
C ARG A 96 21.01 -7.54 7.36
N LEU A 97 20.49 -8.69 6.89
CA LEU A 97 19.19 -8.75 6.17
C LEU A 97 18.03 -8.30 7.07
N LYS A 98 18.01 -8.75 8.33
CA LYS A 98 17.00 -8.35 9.31
C LYS A 98 17.08 -6.84 9.64
N LEU A 99 18.28 -6.31 9.79
CA LEU A 99 18.50 -4.87 9.98
C LEU A 99 17.99 -4.08 8.77
N GLY A 100 18.32 -4.48 7.55
CA GLY A 100 17.82 -3.89 6.33
C GLY A 100 16.27 -3.93 6.24
N GLN A 101 15.67 -5.07 6.59
CA GLN A 101 14.22 -5.22 6.61
C GLN A 101 13.56 -4.31 7.67
N LEU A 102 14.17 -4.16 8.84
CA LEU A 102 13.70 -3.25 9.88
C LEU A 102 13.76 -1.79 9.41
N MET A 103 14.86 -1.40 8.73
CA MET A 103 15.01 -0.07 8.14
C MET A 103 13.94 0.21 7.06
N LEU A 104 13.57 -0.78 6.24
CA LEU A 104 12.46 -0.66 5.30
C LEU A 104 11.14 -0.35 6.02
N GLN A 105 10.86 -1.04 7.12
CA GLN A 105 9.63 -0.81 7.89
C GLN A 105 9.59 0.59 8.54
N GLN A 106 10.75 1.15 8.81
CA GLN A 106 10.90 2.52 9.36
C GLN A 106 10.96 3.60 8.28
N GLY A 107 10.90 3.25 6.99
CA GLY A 107 11.02 4.22 5.89
C GLY A 107 12.44 4.68 5.60
N LEU A 108 13.46 4.05 6.19
CA LEU A 108 14.87 4.38 6.02
C LEU A 108 15.44 3.67 4.78
N PHE A 109 14.89 4.00 3.61
CA PHE A 109 15.10 3.23 2.39
C PHE A 109 16.56 3.21 1.93
N ASP A 110 17.28 4.32 1.96
CA ASP A 110 18.68 4.38 1.52
C ASP A 110 19.60 3.58 2.47
N ALA A 111 19.33 3.64 3.78
CA ALA A 111 20.04 2.84 4.77
C ALA A 111 19.77 1.34 4.56
N ALA A 112 18.51 0.96 4.30
CA ALA A 112 18.15 -0.41 3.97
C ALA A 112 18.88 -0.93 2.74
N VAL A 113 18.90 -0.12 1.64
CA VAL A 113 19.65 -0.46 0.41
C VAL A 113 21.13 -0.69 0.72
N THR A 114 21.74 0.13 1.59
CA THR A 114 23.13 -0.06 2.00
C THR A 114 23.35 -1.41 2.69
N GLN A 115 22.47 -1.76 3.65
CA GLN A 115 22.58 -3.07 4.32
C GLN A 115 22.45 -4.25 3.34
N PHE A 116 21.48 -4.19 2.42
CA PHE A 116 21.32 -5.26 1.42
C PHE A 116 22.48 -5.31 0.42
N LYS A 117 23.02 -4.18 -0.02
CA LYS A 117 24.22 -4.14 -0.87
C LYS A 117 25.45 -4.75 -0.16
N ASP A 118 25.60 -4.49 1.13
CA ASP A 118 26.66 -5.12 1.92
C ASP A 118 26.51 -6.65 2.00
N VAL A 119 25.27 -7.17 2.02
CA VAL A 119 25.05 -8.62 1.86
C VAL A 119 25.50 -9.07 0.49
N LEU A 120 25.14 -8.37 -0.58
CA LEU A 120 25.48 -8.74 -1.95
C LEU A 120 26.98 -8.68 -2.27
N THR A 121 27.79 -7.94 -1.51
CA THR A 121 29.26 -7.98 -1.64
C THR A 121 29.85 -9.33 -1.25
N ARG A 122 29.17 -10.08 -0.39
CA ARG A 122 29.61 -11.38 0.13
C ARG A 122 28.85 -12.55 -0.49
N ASP A 123 27.56 -12.34 -0.73
CA ASP A 123 26.65 -13.29 -1.36
C ASP A 123 25.90 -12.58 -2.52
N PRO A 124 26.50 -12.49 -3.70
CA PRO A 124 25.88 -11.88 -4.89
C PRO A 124 24.59 -12.58 -5.32
N ASN A 125 24.35 -13.81 -4.86
CA ASN A 125 23.19 -14.62 -5.21
C ASN A 125 22.08 -14.58 -4.14
N SER A 126 22.14 -13.66 -3.21
CA SER A 126 21.09 -13.49 -2.21
C SER A 126 19.82 -12.92 -2.84
N ALA A 127 18.85 -13.79 -3.17
CA ALA A 127 17.55 -13.39 -3.68
C ALA A 127 16.83 -12.43 -2.70
N VAL A 128 16.95 -12.68 -1.39
CA VAL A 128 16.36 -11.86 -0.33
C VAL A 128 16.93 -10.44 -0.33
N ALA A 129 18.24 -10.28 -0.53
CA ALA A 129 18.87 -8.98 -0.59
C ALA A 129 18.41 -8.19 -1.84
N HIS A 130 18.34 -8.84 -3.00
CA HIS A 130 17.79 -8.23 -4.22
C HIS A 130 16.32 -7.83 -4.05
N GLN A 131 15.49 -8.68 -3.43
CA GLN A 131 14.09 -8.37 -3.10
C GLN A 131 13.98 -7.17 -2.15
N GLY A 132 14.83 -7.10 -1.10
CA GLY A 132 14.85 -5.98 -0.16
C GLY A 132 15.24 -4.65 -0.83
N ILE A 133 16.25 -4.66 -1.70
CA ILE A 133 16.63 -3.49 -2.51
C ILE A 133 15.46 -3.04 -3.40
N ALA A 134 14.81 -3.99 -4.07
CA ALA A 134 13.66 -3.68 -4.92
C ALA A 134 12.51 -3.06 -4.14
N GLN A 135 12.22 -3.56 -2.94
CA GLN A 135 11.20 -3.02 -2.06
C GLN A 135 11.52 -1.58 -1.65
N ALA A 136 12.79 -1.28 -1.34
CA ALA A 136 13.23 0.09 -1.05
C ALA A 136 13.03 1.01 -2.26
N TYR A 137 13.45 0.57 -3.45
CA TYR A 137 13.30 1.35 -4.68
C TYR A 137 11.84 1.58 -5.06
N LEU A 138 10.98 0.58 -4.88
CA LEU A 138 9.55 0.72 -5.11
C LEU A 138 8.93 1.81 -4.20
N GLN A 139 9.30 1.85 -2.92
CA GLN A 139 8.85 2.88 -1.98
C GLN A 139 9.38 4.27 -2.31
N GLN A 140 10.52 4.36 -2.97
CA GLN A 140 11.12 5.61 -3.46
C GLN A 140 10.59 6.03 -4.85
N GLY A 141 9.73 5.23 -5.48
CA GLY A 141 9.26 5.48 -6.84
C GLY A 141 10.31 5.23 -7.94
N LYS A 142 11.44 4.59 -7.61
CA LYS A 142 12.51 4.19 -8.55
C LYS A 142 12.13 2.88 -9.24
N LEU A 143 11.15 2.98 -10.16
CA LEU A 143 10.46 1.80 -10.69
C LEU A 143 11.35 0.93 -11.57
N GLN A 144 12.25 1.52 -12.37
CA GLN A 144 13.17 0.80 -13.24
C GLN A 144 14.20 0.00 -12.42
N GLU A 145 14.75 0.61 -11.39
CA GLU A 145 15.70 -0.04 -10.48
C GLU A 145 15.02 -1.15 -9.66
N ALA A 146 13.76 -0.94 -9.26
CA ALA A 146 12.97 -1.97 -8.58
C ALA A 146 12.72 -3.17 -9.49
N GLU A 147 12.31 -2.95 -10.74
CA GLU A 147 12.11 -4.00 -11.76
C GLU A 147 13.39 -4.82 -11.98
N ALA A 148 14.52 -4.13 -12.18
CA ALA A 148 15.82 -4.80 -12.39
C ALA A 148 16.23 -5.66 -11.19
N ALA A 149 16.03 -5.17 -9.97
CA ALA A 149 16.35 -5.92 -8.76
C ALA A 149 15.40 -7.12 -8.56
N LEU A 150 14.10 -6.97 -8.84
CA LEU A 150 13.13 -8.08 -8.77
C LEU A 150 13.38 -9.16 -9.82
N THR A 151 13.75 -8.76 -11.03
CA THR A 151 14.13 -9.72 -12.07
C THR A 151 15.29 -10.60 -11.62
N LYS A 152 16.29 -10.02 -10.95
CA LYS A 152 17.40 -10.79 -10.34
C LYS A 152 16.91 -11.67 -9.20
N ALA A 153 16.09 -11.13 -8.29
CA ALA A 153 15.56 -11.90 -7.17
C ALA A 153 14.77 -13.13 -7.65
N ILE A 154 13.92 -12.98 -8.66
CA ILE A 154 13.11 -14.07 -9.25
C ILE A 154 13.98 -15.07 -9.98
N ALA A 155 15.02 -14.62 -10.70
CA ALA A 155 15.96 -15.54 -11.36
C ALA A 155 16.73 -16.41 -10.35
N LEU A 156 17.02 -15.88 -9.15
CA LEU A 156 17.70 -16.59 -8.07
C LEU A 156 16.76 -17.47 -7.24
N ASP A 157 15.53 -17.00 -7.01
CA ASP A 157 14.47 -17.75 -6.32
C ASP A 157 13.13 -17.63 -7.08
N PRO A 158 12.88 -18.53 -8.04
CA PRO A 158 11.62 -18.56 -8.79
C PRO A 158 10.39 -18.89 -7.93
N SER A 159 10.60 -19.44 -6.72
CA SER A 159 9.52 -19.80 -5.79
C SER A 159 9.08 -18.66 -4.87
N SER A 160 9.71 -17.50 -4.97
CA SER A 160 9.34 -16.31 -4.19
C SER A 160 8.08 -15.64 -4.74
N TRP A 161 6.90 -16.03 -4.22
CA TRP A 161 5.65 -15.36 -4.53
C TRP A 161 5.68 -13.86 -4.16
N VAL A 162 6.46 -13.49 -3.14
CA VAL A 162 6.63 -12.10 -2.71
C VAL A 162 7.31 -11.28 -3.79
N SER A 163 8.40 -11.80 -4.38
CA SER A 163 9.11 -11.12 -5.48
C SER A 163 8.22 -10.95 -6.70
N GLN A 164 7.42 -11.98 -7.06
CA GLN A 164 6.45 -11.91 -8.15
C GLN A 164 5.36 -10.87 -7.87
N ASN A 165 4.83 -10.83 -6.64
CA ASN A 165 3.83 -9.83 -6.24
C ASN A 165 4.41 -8.40 -6.28
N LEU A 166 5.62 -8.19 -5.79
CA LEU A 166 6.29 -6.89 -5.85
C LEU A 166 6.54 -6.44 -7.30
N LEU A 167 6.89 -7.37 -8.19
CA LEU A 167 7.05 -7.09 -9.62
C LEU A 167 5.72 -6.65 -10.25
N GLY A 168 4.61 -7.31 -9.89
CA GLY A 168 3.28 -6.88 -10.29
C GLY A 168 2.97 -5.45 -9.83
N LEU A 169 3.29 -5.08 -8.57
CA LEU A 169 3.11 -3.72 -8.07
C LEU A 169 3.97 -2.70 -8.84
N VAL A 170 5.19 -3.06 -9.21
CA VAL A 170 6.05 -2.20 -10.05
C VAL A 170 5.41 -1.96 -11.41
N TYR A 171 4.92 -3.02 -12.06
CA TYR A 171 4.26 -2.91 -13.36
C TYR A 171 2.96 -2.09 -13.30
N ASP A 172 2.16 -2.24 -12.25
CA ASP A 172 0.97 -1.40 -12.07
C ASP A 172 1.33 0.08 -11.93
N GLN A 173 2.36 0.43 -11.17
CA GLN A 173 2.82 1.82 -11.07
C GLN A 173 3.40 2.35 -12.39
N GLN A 174 3.93 1.48 -13.24
CA GLN A 174 4.33 1.82 -14.61
C GLN A 174 3.15 1.84 -15.60
N GLN A 175 1.91 1.60 -15.15
CA GLN A 175 0.70 1.46 -15.98
C GLN A 175 0.75 0.27 -16.99
N ARG A 176 1.62 -0.69 -16.74
CA ARG A 176 1.79 -1.93 -17.52
C ARG A 176 0.90 -3.03 -16.94
N HIS A 177 -0.41 -2.82 -16.99
CA HIS A 177 -1.39 -3.69 -16.31
C HIS A 177 -1.36 -5.14 -16.80
N SER A 178 -1.09 -5.37 -18.09
CA SER A 178 -0.95 -6.75 -18.63
C SER A 178 0.22 -7.51 -18.00
N ASP A 179 1.37 -6.83 -17.81
CA ASP A 179 2.54 -7.42 -17.18
C ASP A 179 2.31 -7.62 -15.68
N ALA A 180 1.61 -6.68 -15.02
CA ALA A 180 1.19 -6.81 -13.62
C ALA A 180 0.31 -8.05 -13.41
N ILE A 181 -0.71 -8.24 -14.25
CA ILE A 181 -1.59 -9.43 -14.24
C ILE A 181 -0.78 -10.72 -14.37
N ALA A 182 0.21 -10.77 -15.27
CA ALA A 182 1.06 -11.94 -15.45
C ALA A 182 1.89 -12.23 -14.18
N ALA A 183 2.49 -11.20 -13.59
CA ALA A 183 3.29 -11.32 -12.37
C ALA A 183 2.45 -11.77 -11.15
N TYR A 184 1.25 -11.19 -10.97
CA TYR A 184 0.35 -11.62 -9.88
C TYR A 184 -0.15 -13.06 -10.08
N LYS A 185 -0.44 -13.48 -11.31
CA LYS A 185 -0.78 -14.88 -11.61
C LYS A 185 0.37 -15.82 -11.29
N ALA A 186 1.61 -15.43 -11.59
CA ALA A 186 2.79 -16.18 -11.20
C ALA A 186 2.92 -16.29 -9.67
N ALA A 187 2.66 -15.22 -8.93
CA ALA A 187 2.62 -15.26 -7.47
C ALA A 187 1.54 -16.21 -6.94
N LEU A 188 0.33 -16.20 -7.52
CA LEU A 188 -0.76 -17.10 -7.14
C LEU A 188 -0.54 -18.55 -7.55
N ALA A 189 0.25 -18.82 -8.59
CA ALA A 189 0.65 -20.17 -8.94
C ALA A 189 1.52 -20.81 -7.84
N ILE A 190 2.31 -19.99 -7.14
CA ILE A 190 3.13 -20.41 -6.00
C ILE A 190 2.30 -20.45 -4.71
N ARG A 191 1.44 -19.43 -4.49
CA ARG A 191 0.62 -19.30 -3.28
C ARG A 191 -0.83 -18.95 -3.64
N PRO A 192 -1.70 -19.94 -3.91
CA PRO A 192 -2.99 -19.75 -4.57
C PRO A 192 -4.04 -18.93 -3.79
N ARG A 193 -3.90 -18.82 -2.46
CA ARG A 193 -4.87 -18.16 -1.58
C ARG A 193 -4.28 -16.97 -0.82
N GLU A 194 -3.30 -16.28 -1.42
CA GLU A 194 -2.76 -15.09 -0.78
C GLU A 194 -3.69 -13.89 -0.99
N PRO A 195 -4.39 -13.41 0.07
CA PRO A 195 -5.45 -12.41 -0.11
C PRO A 195 -4.97 -11.09 -0.70
N ASN A 196 -3.72 -10.69 -0.37
CA ASN A 196 -3.15 -9.45 -0.88
C ASN A 196 -2.88 -9.53 -2.38
N VAL A 197 -2.39 -10.69 -2.85
CA VAL A 197 -2.13 -10.91 -4.28
C VAL A 197 -3.44 -10.98 -5.05
N LEU A 198 -4.46 -11.66 -4.52
CA LEU A 198 -5.81 -11.71 -5.11
C LEU A 198 -6.41 -10.31 -5.24
N ASN A 199 -6.30 -9.48 -4.21
CA ASN A 199 -6.75 -8.09 -4.28
C ASN A 199 -5.96 -7.27 -5.33
N ASN A 200 -4.65 -7.43 -5.39
CA ASN A 200 -3.83 -6.72 -6.35
C ASN A 200 -4.14 -7.16 -7.80
N LEU A 201 -4.35 -8.46 -8.02
CA LEU A 201 -4.77 -8.98 -9.31
C LEU A 201 -6.15 -8.45 -9.73
N GLY A 202 -7.11 -8.43 -8.79
CA GLY A 202 -8.42 -7.81 -9.02
C GLY A 202 -8.30 -6.33 -9.39
N LEU A 203 -7.44 -5.59 -8.70
CA LEU A 203 -7.19 -4.18 -9.02
C LEU A 203 -6.57 -4.00 -10.41
N ALA A 204 -5.60 -4.83 -10.79
CA ALA A 204 -4.98 -4.78 -12.11
C ALA A 204 -6.00 -5.05 -13.23
N TYR A 205 -6.93 -6.02 -13.03
CA TYR A 205 -8.05 -6.23 -13.95
C TYR A 205 -9.00 -5.04 -14.01
N ALA A 206 -9.35 -4.42 -12.85
CA ALA A 206 -10.19 -3.23 -12.83
C ALA A 206 -9.54 -2.06 -13.57
N LEU A 207 -8.23 -1.86 -13.43
CA LEU A 207 -7.46 -0.83 -14.12
C LEU A 207 -7.35 -1.10 -15.64
N SER A 208 -7.36 -2.36 -16.06
CA SER A 208 -7.43 -2.74 -17.48
C SER A 208 -8.85 -2.65 -18.07
N GLY A 209 -9.88 -2.33 -17.24
CA GLY A 209 -11.27 -2.23 -17.64
C GLY A 209 -12.09 -3.52 -17.50
N ASP A 210 -11.48 -4.63 -17.13
CA ASP A 210 -12.19 -5.90 -16.90
C ASP A 210 -12.72 -5.96 -15.47
N HIS A 211 -13.79 -5.20 -15.23
CA HIS A 211 -14.42 -5.11 -13.91
C HIS A 211 -15.10 -6.42 -13.47
N GLU A 212 -15.55 -7.26 -14.42
CA GLU A 212 -16.18 -8.54 -14.09
C GLU A 212 -15.17 -9.51 -13.48
N THR A 213 -14.01 -9.67 -14.13
CA THR A 213 -12.92 -10.49 -13.61
C THR A 213 -12.36 -9.91 -12.30
N ALA A 214 -12.31 -8.57 -12.19
CA ALA A 214 -11.88 -7.90 -10.96
C ALA A 214 -12.77 -8.27 -9.77
N ILE A 215 -14.10 -8.26 -9.94
CA ILE A 215 -15.07 -8.67 -8.90
C ILE A 215 -14.75 -10.10 -8.44
N GLN A 216 -14.56 -11.05 -9.36
CA GLN A 216 -14.26 -12.43 -9.02
C GLN A 216 -13.00 -12.57 -8.14
N PHE A 217 -11.93 -11.84 -8.45
CA PHE A 217 -10.70 -11.88 -7.64
C PHE A 217 -10.85 -11.16 -6.29
N PHE A 218 -11.61 -10.08 -6.21
CA PHE A 218 -11.92 -9.44 -4.93
C PHE A 218 -12.76 -10.36 -4.03
N GLU A 219 -13.76 -11.07 -4.59
CA GLU A 219 -14.55 -12.06 -3.86
C GLU A 219 -13.69 -13.25 -3.39
N GLN A 220 -12.75 -13.72 -4.21
CA GLN A 220 -11.77 -14.72 -3.80
C GLN A 220 -10.87 -14.21 -2.65
N ALA A 221 -10.48 -12.94 -2.67
CA ALA A 221 -9.70 -12.34 -1.58
C ALA A 221 -10.50 -12.30 -0.26
N LEU A 222 -11.82 -11.99 -0.34
CA LEU A 222 -12.73 -12.08 0.82
C LEU A 222 -12.83 -13.52 1.33
N ALA A 223 -13.03 -14.49 0.44
CA ALA A 223 -13.09 -15.90 0.77
C ALA A 223 -11.77 -16.45 1.35
N ALA A 224 -10.63 -15.83 1.00
CA ALA A 224 -9.33 -16.13 1.56
C ALA A 224 -9.06 -15.46 2.93
N GLY A 225 -10.05 -14.77 3.48
CA GLY A 225 -10.03 -14.19 4.83
C GLY A 225 -9.61 -12.70 4.89
N SER A 226 -9.44 -12.03 3.76
CA SER A 226 -9.26 -10.57 3.77
C SER A 226 -10.60 -9.89 4.03
N ASN A 227 -10.62 -8.97 5.00
CA ASN A 227 -11.79 -8.13 5.27
C ASN A 227 -11.35 -6.67 5.44
N SER A 228 -10.47 -6.20 4.55
CA SER A 228 -9.93 -4.84 4.64
C SER A 228 -10.89 -3.82 4.03
N PRO A 229 -11.01 -2.62 4.62
CA PRO A 229 -11.79 -1.53 4.03
C PRO A 229 -11.39 -1.21 2.59
N LYS A 230 -10.10 -1.36 2.26
CA LYS A 230 -9.58 -1.15 0.91
C LYS A 230 -10.17 -2.15 -0.10
N LEU A 231 -10.24 -3.43 0.28
CA LEU A 231 -10.81 -4.49 -0.57
C LEU A 231 -12.30 -4.22 -0.85
N HIS A 232 -13.07 -3.90 0.19
CA HIS A 232 -14.48 -3.55 0.03
C HIS A 232 -14.69 -2.29 -0.82
N ASN A 233 -13.83 -1.28 -0.67
CA ASN A 233 -13.89 -0.09 -1.53
C ASN A 233 -13.60 -0.44 -3.00
N ASN A 234 -12.58 -1.25 -3.28
CA ASN A 234 -12.25 -1.69 -4.63
C ASN A 234 -13.41 -2.50 -5.27
N LEU A 235 -14.01 -3.40 -4.48
CA LEU A 235 -15.16 -4.18 -4.89
C LEU A 235 -16.37 -3.28 -5.19
N GLY A 236 -16.63 -2.29 -4.34
CA GLY A 236 -17.68 -1.30 -4.56
C GLY A 236 -17.51 -0.52 -5.87
N VAL A 237 -16.29 -0.08 -6.17
CA VAL A 237 -15.97 0.59 -7.45
C VAL A 237 -16.20 -0.36 -8.63
N ALA A 238 -15.75 -1.61 -8.54
CA ALA A 238 -15.91 -2.59 -9.61
C ALA A 238 -17.39 -2.91 -9.86
N TYR A 239 -18.20 -3.08 -8.82
CA TYR A 239 -19.66 -3.24 -8.94
C TYR A 239 -20.32 -2.01 -9.58
N ALA A 240 -19.93 -0.80 -9.19
CA ALA A 240 -20.46 0.42 -9.80
C ALA A 240 -20.21 0.45 -11.30
N HIS A 241 -19.01 0.09 -11.77
CA HIS A 241 -18.68 -0.01 -13.19
C HIS A 241 -19.50 -1.08 -13.93
N ARG A 242 -20.04 -2.07 -13.21
CA ARG A 242 -20.96 -3.07 -13.76
C ARG A 242 -22.44 -2.69 -13.58
N GLU A 243 -22.72 -1.45 -13.21
CA GLU A 243 -24.06 -0.92 -12.95
C GLU A 243 -24.81 -1.65 -11.81
N ARG A 244 -24.09 -2.43 -11.00
CA ARG A 244 -24.59 -3.12 -9.81
C ARG A 244 -24.54 -2.17 -8.61
N TYR A 245 -25.33 -1.12 -8.65
CA TYR A 245 -25.24 0.01 -7.69
C TYR A 245 -25.61 -0.37 -6.25
N VAL A 246 -26.55 -1.32 -6.07
CA VAL A 246 -26.91 -1.83 -4.74
C VAL A 246 -25.72 -2.58 -4.12
N ASP A 247 -25.10 -3.49 -4.88
CA ASP A 247 -23.93 -4.25 -4.41
C ASP A 247 -22.73 -3.31 -4.17
N ALA A 248 -22.60 -2.28 -5.00
CA ALA A 248 -21.57 -1.25 -4.83
C ALA A 248 -21.75 -0.51 -3.49
N LEU A 249 -22.97 -0.04 -3.20
CA LEU A 249 -23.28 0.67 -1.96
C LEU A 249 -23.04 -0.23 -0.73
N GLU A 250 -23.50 -1.47 -0.76
CA GLU A 250 -23.26 -2.44 0.32
C GLU A 250 -21.77 -2.69 0.55
N SER A 251 -20.99 -2.78 -0.51
CA SER A 251 -19.53 -2.92 -0.41
C SER A 251 -18.89 -1.68 0.19
N PHE A 252 -19.30 -0.48 -0.23
CA PHE A 252 -18.81 0.77 0.37
C PHE A 252 -19.19 0.90 1.84
N LYS A 253 -20.41 0.48 2.26
CA LYS A 253 -20.85 0.47 3.67
C LYS A 253 -19.98 -0.45 4.54
N LYS A 254 -19.46 -1.54 3.99
CA LYS A 254 -18.49 -2.40 4.70
C LYS A 254 -17.10 -1.77 4.81
N ALA A 255 -16.77 -0.83 3.93
CA ALA A 255 -15.49 -0.13 3.94
C ALA A 255 -15.49 1.11 4.86
N MET A 256 -16.62 1.77 5.02
CA MET A 256 -16.74 3.08 5.68
C MET A 256 -18.17 3.32 6.21
N ASP A 257 -18.38 4.47 6.88
CA ASP A 257 -19.71 4.88 7.31
C ASP A 257 -20.65 5.17 6.13
N GLU A 258 -21.94 5.14 6.40
CA GLU A 258 -22.98 5.24 5.38
C GLU A 258 -22.94 6.57 4.58
N PRO A 259 -22.74 7.75 5.18
CA PRO A 259 -22.61 9.00 4.41
C PRO A 259 -21.45 8.97 3.41
N ARG A 260 -20.29 8.42 3.82
CA ARG A 260 -19.15 8.26 2.93
C ARG A 260 -19.39 7.22 1.84
N ALA A 261 -20.13 6.17 2.15
CA ALA A 261 -20.50 5.14 1.17
C ALA A 261 -21.35 5.74 0.04
N TYR A 262 -22.37 6.53 0.36
CA TYR A 262 -23.15 7.25 -0.65
C TYR A 262 -22.30 8.24 -1.45
N ASN A 263 -21.40 8.99 -0.79
CA ASN A 263 -20.50 9.89 -1.48
C ASN A 263 -19.56 9.12 -2.45
N ASN A 264 -19.01 7.98 -2.05
CA ASN A 264 -18.13 7.20 -2.92
C ASN A 264 -18.86 6.59 -4.10
N LEU A 265 -20.11 6.14 -3.91
CA LEU A 265 -20.97 5.74 -5.02
C LEU A 265 -21.20 6.90 -5.98
N GLY A 266 -21.55 8.09 -5.46
CA GLY A 266 -21.70 9.30 -6.25
C GLY A 266 -20.44 9.65 -7.06
N VAL A 267 -19.25 9.55 -6.45
CA VAL A 267 -17.97 9.77 -7.14
C VAL A 267 -17.73 8.76 -8.26
N ALA A 268 -18.01 7.48 -8.02
CA ALA A 268 -17.89 6.45 -9.05
C ALA A 268 -18.83 6.73 -10.22
N LEU A 269 -20.10 7.02 -9.95
CA LEU A 269 -21.11 7.37 -10.95
C LEU A 269 -20.75 8.63 -11.76
N LEU A 270 -20.23 9.66 -11.09
CA LEU A 270 -19.80 10.89 -11.75
C LEU A 270 -18.65 10.64 -12.74
N ARG A 271 -17.67 9.82 -12.34
CA ARG A 271 -16.56 9.42 -13.21
C ARG A 271 -17.01 8.61 -14.42
N MET A 272 -18.07 7.84 -14.28
CA MET A 272 -18.69 7.08 -15.37
C MET A 272 -19.62 7.96 -16.26
N GLY A 273 -19.73 9.26 -15.96
CA GLY A 273 -20.59 10.19 -16.69
C GLY A 273 -22.06 10.19 -16.25
N ASN A 274 -22.42 9.37 -15.25
CA ASN A 274 -23.80 9.33 -14.73
C ASN A 274 -24.02 10.41 -13.65
N ALA A 275 -23.90 11.67 -14.07
CA ALA A 275 -23.97 12.81 -13.18
C ALA A 275 -25.35 12.98 -12.50
N ARG A 276 -26.45 12.50 -13.13
CA ARG A 276 -27.81 12.61 -12.54
C ARG A 276 -27.94 11.74 -11.27
N VAL A 277 -27.58 10.46 -11.35
CA VAL A 277 -27.63 9.56 -10.20
C VAL A 277 -26.60 9.97 -9.15
N ALA A 278 -25.40 10.43 -9.59
CA ALA A 278 -24.37 10.93 -8.69
C ALA A 278 -24.88 12.08 -7.81
N LEU A 279 -25.66 13.03 -8.37
CA LEU A 279 -26.27 14.12 -7.60
C LEU A 279 -27.11 13.59 -6.44
N VAL A 280 -28.02 12.68 -6.72
CA VAL A 280 -28.92 12.13 -5.69
C VAL A 280 -28.14 11.40 -4.60
N CYS A 281 -27.05 10.71 -4.96
CA CYS A 281 -26.18 10.05 -3.98
C CYS A 281 -25.42 11.06 -3.11
N PHE A 282 -24.94 12.18 -3.68
CA PHE A 282 -24.29 13.24 -2.89
C PHE A 282 -25.29 13.96 -1.96
N GLU A 283 -26.51 14.23 -2.44
CA GLU A 283 -27.58 14.80 -1.61
C GLU A 283 -27.91 13.88 -0.43
N LYS A 284 -28.00 12.56 -0.68
CA LYS A 284 -28.22 11.56 0.38
C LYS A 284 -27.07 11.51 1.39
N ALA A 285 -25.83 11.62 0.94
CA ALA A 285 -24.66 11.69 1.82
C ALA A 285 -24.71 12.92 2.75
N ILE A 286 -25.16 14.08 2.24
CA ILE A 286 -25.30 15.31 3.00
C ILE A 286 -26.47 15.23 3.99
N GLU A 287 -27.60 14.66 3.56
CA GLU A 287 -28.79 14.44 4.42
C GLU A 287 -28.43 13.59 5.65
N LEU A 288 -27.66 12.52 5.43
CA LEU A 288 -27.27 11.59 6.50
C LEU A 288 -26.23 12.15 7.47
N ASN A 289 -25.39 13.07 7.02
CA ASN A 289 -24.43 13.77 7.88
C ASN A 289 -24.14 15.18 7.41
N PRO A 290 -24.89 16.17 7.93
CA PRO A 290 -24.68 17.58 7.57
C PRO A 290 -23.28 18.13 7.93
N GLN A 291 -22.55 17.51 8.86
CA GLN A 291 -21.17 17.92 9.20
C GLN A 291 -20.15 17.40 8.17
N TYR A 292 -20.49 16.39 7.39
CA TYR A 292 -19.69 15.89 6.25
C TYR A 292 -19.87 16.76 5.01
N TYR A 293 -20.50 17.91 5.20
CA TYR A 293 -21.03 18.80 4.21
C TYR A 293 -20.01 19.29 3.15
N GLU A 294 -18.78 19.60 3.55
CA GLU A 294 -17.84 20.31 2.68
C GLU A 294 -17.47 19.47 1.43
N LYS A 295 -17.00 18.25 1.63
CA LYS A 295 -16.53 17.38 0.54
C LYS A 295 -17.66 16.86 -0.35
N ALA A 296 -18.77 16.42 0.24
CA ALA A 296 -19.93 15.98 -0.53
C ALA A 296 -20.55 17.13 -1.31
N SER A 297 -20.56 18.36 -0.76
CA SER A 297 -21.03 19.57 -1.44
C SER A 297 -20.13 20.02 -2.57
N GLU A 298 -18.81 19.82 -2.47
CA GLU A 298 -17.90 20.03 -3.59
C GLU A 298 -18.18 19.07 -4.74
N ASN A 299 -18.36 17.79 -4.43
CA ASN A 299 -18.71 16.75 -5.40
C ASN A 299 -20.08 17.03 -6.04
N LEU A 300 -21.07 17.47 -5.23
CA LEU A 300 -22.40 17.88 -5.69
C LEU A 300 -22.29 19.02 -6.72
N ARG A 301 -21.55 20.08 -6.37
CA ARG A 301 -21.31 21.22 -7.28
C ARG A 301 -20.64 20.78 -8.58
N GLN A 302 -19.68 19.88 -8.50
CA GLN A 302 -19.01 19.33 -9.68
C GLN A 302 -19.98 18.54 -10.57
N ALA A 303 -20.85 17.73 -9.98
CA ALA A 303 -21.88 17.00 -10.71
C ALA A 303 -22.89 17.92 -11.39
N GLN A 304 -23.34 18.99 -10.69
CA GLN A 304 -24.21 20.05 -11.25
C GLN A 304 -23.57 20.75 -12.45
N LYS A 305 -22.27 21.11 -12.32
CA LYS A 305 -21.51 21.71 -13.42
C LYS A 305 -21.42 20.79 -14.63
N THR A 306 -21.16 19.50 -14.40
CA THR A 306 -21.10 18.48 -15.48
C THR A 306 -22.44 18.40 -16.21
N LEU A 307 -23.54 18.37 -15.48
CA LEU A 307 -24.91 18.36 -16.07
C LEU A 307 -25.23 19.63 -16.86
N SER A 308 -24.90 20.81 -16.36
CA SER A 308 -25.14 22.06 -17.06
C SER A 308 -24.38 22.16 -18.39
N GLN A 309 -23.16 21.59 -18.42
CA GLN A 309 -22.34 21.52 -19.63
C GLN A 309 -22.85 20.48 -20.64
N SER A 310 -23.49 19.39 -20.18
CA SER A 310 -24.06 18.35 -21.03
C SER A 310 -25.43 18.73 -21.60
N ASN A 311 -26.25 19.54 -20.91
CA ASN A 311 -27.56 20.00 -21.39
C ASN A 311 -27.49 20.94 -22.59
N GLY A 312 -26.30 21.42 -22.97
CA GLY A 312 -26.06 22.10 -24.25
C GLY A 312 -25.98 21.18 -25.46
N LYS A 313 -25.92 19.86 -25.25
CA LYS A 313 -25.98 18.82 -26.28
C LYS A 313 -27.19 17.94 -25.99
N THR A 314 -28.24 18.11 -26.81
CA THR A 314 -29.55 17.45 -26.77
C THR A 314 -29.49 15.99 -26.29
N ILE A 315 -29.96 15.75 -25.05
CA ILE A 315 -30.26 14.40 -24.57
C ILE A 315 -31.75 14.31 -24.40
N SER A 316 -32.37 13.35 -25.10
CA SER A 316 -33.79 13.02 -24.94
C SER A 316 -34.10 12.77 -23.46
N GLN A 317 -35.04 13.51 -22.92
CA GLN A 317 -35.49 13.45 -21.54
C GLN A 317 -36.27 12.16 -21.31
N SER A 318 -35.64 11.15 -20.73
CA SER A 318 -36.38 10.14 -19.97
C SER A 318 -36.66 10.72 -18.57
N THR A 319 -37.95 10.97 -18.31
CA THR A 319 -38.47 11.45 -17.02
C THR A 319 -38.60 10.34 -15.97
N GLU A 320 -37.75 9.33 -15.99
CA GLU A 320 -37.71 8.33 -14.93
C GLU A 320 -37.14 8.93 -13.66
N ALA A 321 -37.82 8.72 -12.53
CA ALA A 321 -37.40 9.17 -11.22
C ALA A 321 -36.02 8.55 -10.93
N VAL A 322 -35.00 9.39 -10.93
CA VAL A 322 -33.61 8.98 -10.61
C VAL A 322 -33.51 8.83 -9.11
N SER A 323 -33.21 7.63 -8.63
CA SER A 323 -32.93 7.36 -7.21
C SER A 323 -31.51 6.87 -7.04
N CYS A 324 -30.88 7.23 -5.92
CA CYS A 324 -29.68 6.54 -5.46
C CYS A 324 -30.16 5.26 -4.72
N PRO A 325 -29.57 4.13 -4.94
CA PRO A 325 -30.00 2.85 -4.33
C PRO A 325 -29.98 2.87 -2.81
#